data_1b9e0bb850729a16102c7ea5171e054f
#
_entry.id   1b9e0bb850729a16102c7ea5171e054f
#
_cell.length_a   1.000
_cell.length_b   1.000
_cell.length_c   1.000
_cell.angle_alpha   90.00
_cell.angle_beta   90.00
_cell.angle_gamma   90.00
#
_symmetry.space_group_name_H-M   'P 1'
#
loop_
_entity.id
_entity.type
_entity.pdbx_description
1 polymer ?
#
loop_
_entity_poly.entity_id
_entity_poly.type
_entity_poly.pdbx_seq_one_letter_code
_entity_poly.pdbx_strand_id
1 'polypeptide(L)'
;LCKECAKKLSPFFSERRRSTVEQIREQLDYREANKDRVAGFNTTRTLGGDTKVLLDEDAQCFIVTSSSRWRDANPDVMDFSQVTGCDSEVRETRTEIYRENSEGHRESYDPPRYDIDYDVYLTIHVNSPYFDEITFKVNDSRIEERYSVEFREAERQANEIREALTSLRETVRENVAAAKAPKVAVTCPFCGATTMPDANGRCEFCGGAIGL
;
A
#
# COMPACT_ATOMS: atom_id res chain seq x y z
N LEU A 1 -2.34 27.61 -6.87
CA LEU A 1 -1.21 26.70 -7.09
C LEU A 1 -0.86 26.67 -8.59
N CYS A 2 0.42 26.86 -8.94
CA CYS A 2 0.85 26.76 -10.34
C CYS A 2 0.91 25.29 -10.79
N LYS A 3 0.89 25.05 -12.14
CA LYS A 3 0.89 23.68 -12.69
C LYS A 3 2.14 22.88 -12.26
N GLU A 4 3.29 23.52 -12.15
CA GLU A 4 4.55 22.86 -11.78
C GLU A 4 4.57 22.44 -10.31
N CYS A 5 4.06 23.29 -9.39
CA CYS A 5 3.91 22.90 -7.99
C CYS A 5 2.86 21.79 -7.82
N ALA A 6 1.77 21.83 -8.60
CA ALA A 6 0.74 20.80 -8.54
C ALA A 6 1.25 19.40 -8.93
N LYS A 7 2.19 19.32 -9.86
CA LYS A 7 2.82 18.03 -10.28
C LYS A 7 3.74 17.44 -9.22
N LYS A 8 4.25 18.26 -8.30
CA LYS A 8 5.16 17.84 -7.22
C LYS A 8 4.43 17.27 -6.01
N LEU A 9 3.12 17.57 -5.87
CA LEU A 9 2.31 17.03 -4.79
C LEU A 9 2.10 15.52 -4.96
N SER A 10 1.77 14.83 -3.85
CA SER A 10 1.36 13.44 -3.91
C SER A 10 0.14 13.26 -4.83
N PRO A 11 0.09 12.22 -5.67
CA PRO A 11 -1.07 11.89 -6.47
C PRO A 11 -2.28 11.55 -5.60
N PHE A 12 -2.06 11.09 -4.37
CA PHE A 12 -3.10 10.72 -3.41
C PHE A 12 -3.62 11.91 -2.59
N PHE A 13 -2.96 13.08 -2.66
CA PHE A 13 -3.39 14.28 -1.97
C PHE A 13 -4.63 14.89 -2.64
N SER A 14 -5.82 14.47 -2.20
CA SER A 14 -7.12 14.84 -2.79
C SER A 14 -7.58 16.25 -2.42
N GLU A 15 -7.25 16.72 -1.20
CA GLU A 15 -7.76 17.96 -0.63
C GLU A 15 -7.05 19.24 -1.07
N ARG A 16 -6.14 19.16 -2.05
CA ARG A 16 -5.34 20.29 -2.55
C ARG A 16 -6.12 21.56 -2.91
N ARG A 17 -7.43 21.45 -3.23
CA ARG A 17 -8.29 22.60 -3.55
C ARG A 17 -8.81 23.33 -2.30
N ARG A 18 -8.83 22.67 -1.17
CA ARG A 18 -9.30 23.18 0.13
C ARG A 18 -8.15 23.55 1.08
N SER A 19 -6.93 23.17 0.71
CA SER A 19 -5.75 23.38 1.54
C SER A 19 -5.27 24.81 1.54
N THR A 20 -4.74 25.27 2.66
CA THR A 20 -4.07 26.56 2.78
C THR A 20 -2.72 26.56 2.07
N VAL A 21 -2.14 27.74 1.90
CA VAL A 21 -0.80 27.87 1.28
C VAL A 21 0.26 27.19 2.15
N GLU A 22 0.12 27.28 3.48
CA GLU A 22 1.00 26.64 4.46
C GLU A 22 0.96 25.12 4.33
N GLN A 23 -0.23 24.51 4.29
CA GLN A 23 -0.41 23.07 4.10
C GLN A 23 0.17 22.57 2.77
N ILE A 24 0.00 23.34 1.69
CA ILE A 24 0.63 23.01 0.40
C ILE A 24 2.16 23.06 0.50
N ARG A 25 2.71 24.03 1.23
CA ARG A 25 4.16 24.15 1.42
C ARG A 25 4.69 22.96 2.24
N GLU A 26 4.06 22.63 3.34
CA GLU A 26 4.41 21.47 4.17
C GLU A 26 4.38 20.17 3.36
N GLN A 27 3.37 20.00 2.50
CA GLN A 27 3.30 18.83 1.63
C GLN A 27 4.43 18.83 0.58
N LEU A 28 4.83 19.98 0.05
CA LEU A 28 5.97 20.06 -0.89
C LEU A 28 7.30 19.73 -0.17
N ASP A 29 7.48 20.20 1.07
CA ASP A 29 8.65 19.88 1.88
C ASP A 29 8.71 18.39 2.22
N TYR A 30 7.56 17.80 2.56
CA TYR A 30 7.42 16.36 2.73
C TYR A 30 7.82 15.59 1.46
N ARG A 31 7.37 16.02 0.28
CA ARG A 31 7.71 15.40 -1.01
C ARG A 31 9.20 15.55 -1.36
N GLU A 32 9.84 16.63 -0.94
CA GLU A 32 11.28 16.81 -1.10
C GLU A 32 12.05 15.83 -0.20
N ALA A 33 11.69 15.72 1.06
CA ALA A 33 12.27 14.76 2.00
C ALA A 33 12.01 13.28 1.57
N ASN A 34 10.87 13.00 0.93
CA ASN A 34 10.54 11.67 0.41
C ASN A 34 11.55 11.18 -0.65
N LYS A 35 12.25 12.06 -1.35
CA LYS A 35 13.27 11.68 -2.34
C LYS A 35 14.40 10.85 -1.73
N ASP A 36 14.81 11.19 -0.52
CA ASP A 36 15.86 10.44 0.19
C ASP A 36 15.35 9.04 0.57
N ARG A 37 14.08 8.93 0.97
CA ARG A 37 13.44 7.65 1.23
C ARG A 37 13.34 6.79 -0.04
N VAL A 38 12.95 7.39 -1.17
CA VAL A 38 12.90 6.71 -2.49
C VAL A 38 14.29 6.26 -2.93
N ALA A 39 15.32 7.09 -2.72
CA ALA A 39 16.71 6.75 -3.06
C ALA A 39 17.22 5.56 -2.24
N GLY A 40 16.88 5.50 -0.95
CA GLY A 40 17.26 4.41 -0.03
C GLY A 40 16.38 3.16 -0.12
N PHE A 41 15.26 3.21 -0.86
CA PHE A 41 14.32 2.09 -0.94
C PHE A 41 14.91 0.88 -1.67
N ASN A 42 14.91 -0.28 -1.01
CA ASN A 42 15.39 -1.55 -1.57
C ASN A 42 14.21 -2.51 -1.77
N THR A 43 13.81 -2.76 -3.02
CA THR A 43 12.69 -3.65 -3.32
C THR A 43 13.04 -5.09 -2.98
N THR A 44 12.44 -5.65 -1.94
CA THR A 44 12.57 -7.07 -1.55
C THR A 44 11.50 -7.93 -2.20
N ARG A 45 10.29 -7.36 -2.42
CA ARG A 45 9.16 -8.06 -3.04
C ARG A 45 8.33 -7.11 -3.89
N THR A 46 7.80 -7.62 -5.00
CA THR A 46 6.90 -6.88 -5.92
C THR A 46 5.59 -7.63 -6.05
N LEU A 47 4.47 -6.94 -5.88
CA LEU A 47 3.11 -7.46 -6.01
C LEU A 47 2.33 -6.63 -7.03
N GLY A 48 1.31 -7.24 -7.67
CA GLY A 48 0.47 -6.59 -8.67
C GLY A 48 1.05 -6.62 -10.09
N GLY A 49 0.35 -6.01 -11.02
CA GLY A 49 0.65 -5.96 -12.46
C GLY A 49 1.20 -4.61 -12.92
N ASP A 50 0.42 -3.86 -13.72
CA ASP A 50 0.78 -2.51 -14.19
C ASP A 50 0.92 -1.54 -13.01
N THR A 51 -0.04 -1.54 -12.09
CA THR A 51 0.12 -0.89 -10.79
C THR A 51 0.74 -1.88 -9.82
N LYS A 52 1.90 -1.54 -9.29
CA LYS A 52 2.72 -2.38 -8.42
C LYS A 52 2.72 -1.86 -7.00
N VAL A 53 2.70 -2.78 -6.06
CA VAL A 53 3.06 -2.55 -4.67
C VAL A 53 4.46 -3.12 -4.47
N LEU A 54 5.44 -2.24 -4.30
CA LEU A 54 6.83 -2.60 -4.02
C LEU A 54 7.00 -2.60 -2.51
N LEU A 55 7.57 -3.67 -1.96
CA LEU A 55 7.83 -3.83 -0.54
C LEU A 55 9.33 -3.76 -0.28
N ASP A 56 9.71 -3.05 0.76
CA ASP A 56 11.01 -3.10 1.41
C ASP A 56 10.77 -3.64 2.82
N GLU A 57 10.91 -4.95 2.96
CA GLU A 57 10.62 -5.65 4.22
C GLU A 57 11.68 -5.35 5.28
N ASP A 58 12.92 -5.05 4.85
CA ASP A 58 14.02 -4.69 5.75
C ASP A 58 13.81 -3.29 6.37
N ALA A 59 13.42 -2.32 5.52
CA ALA A 59 13.10 -0.96 5.97
C ALA A 59 11.65 -0.82 6.48
N GLN A 60 10.85 -1.88 6.44
CA GLN A 60 9.44 -1.93 6.89
C GLN A 60 8.54 -0.89 6.21
N CYS A 61 8.71 -0.71 4.90
CA CYS A 61 7.95 0.26 4.12
C CYS A 61 7.54 -0.26 2.74
N PHE A 62 6.63 0.46 2.09
CA PHE A 62 6.14 0.11 0.76
C PHE A 62 5.90 1.35 -0.11
N ILE A 63 5.77 1.11 -1.41
CA ILE A 63 5.45 2.09 -2.44
C ILE A 63 4.34 1.53 -3.33
N VAL A 64 3.38 2.37 -3.74
CA VAL A 64 2.41 2.06 -4.80
C VAL A 64 2.75 2.90 -6.03
N THR A 65 2.98 2.25 -7.16
CA THR A 65 3.38 2.94 -8.40
C THR A 65 2.99 2.16 -9.66
N SER A 66 2.62 2.88 -10.71
CA SER A 66 2.45 2.35 -12.07
C SER A 66 3.62 2.71 -13.00
N SER A 67 4.60 3.46 -12.50
CA SER A 67 5.75 3.90 -13.29
C SER A 67 6.84 2.83 -13.31
N SER A 68 7.36 2.50 -14.50
CA SER A 68 8.56 1.69 -14.63
C SER A 68 9.82 2.41 -14.14
N ARG A 69 9.84 3.75 -14.24
CA ARG A 69 10.88 4.64 -13.70
C ARG A 69 10.41 5.29 -12.40
N TRP A 70 9.97 4.47 -11.47
CA TRP A 70 9.35 4.95 -10.24
C TRP A 70 10.29 5.82 -9.37
N ARG A 71 11.60 5.59 -9.40
CA ARG A 71 12.55 6.43 -8.67
C ARG A 71 12.51 7.89 -9.13
N ASP A 72 12.36 8.12 -10.43
CA ASP A 72 12.25 9.48 -11.00
C ASP A 72 10.88 10.11 -10.69
N ALA A 73 9.85 9.28 -10.54
CA ALA A 73 8.49 9.74 -10.25
C ALA A 73 8.30 10.15 -8.78
N ASN A 74 9.26 9.81 -7.89
CA ASN A 74 9.18 10.08 -6.46
C ASN A 74 7.84 9.63 -5.83
N PRO A 75 7.46 8.34 -5.90
CA PRO A 75 6.23 7.85 -5.26
C PRO A 75 6.33 7.99 -3.74
N ASP A 76 5.18 8.05 -3.07
CA ASP A 76 5.14 8.14 -1.61
C ASP A 76 5.64 6.84 -0.98
N VAL A 77 6.65 6.93 -0.12
CA VAL A 77 7.14 5.80 0.68
C VAL A 77 6.36 5.77 1.99
N MET A 78 5.58 4.72 2.21
CA MET A 78 4.73 4.52 3.37
C MET A 78 5.29 3.44 4.27
N ASP A 79 5.23 3.64 5.58
CA ASP A 79 5.63 2.61 6.54
C ASP A 79 4.50 1.58 6.72
N PHE A 80 4.82 0.30 6.94
CA PHE A 80 3.79 -0.72 7.20
C PHE A 80 2.93 -0.39 8.43
N SER A 81 3.50 0.29 9.42
CA SER A 81 2.79 0.76 10.61
C SER A 81 1.67 1.76 10.30
N GLN A 82 1.73 2.45 9.16
CA GLN A 82 0.71 3.41 8.72
C GLN A 82 -0.50 2.73 8.07
N VAL A 83 -0.39 1.46 7.68
CA VAL A 83 -1.52 0.72 7.11
C VAL A 83 -2.57 0.48 8.19
N THR A 84 -3.80 0.93 7.97
CA THR A 84 -4.94 0.74 8.88
C THR A 84 -5.89 -0.34 8.40
N GLY A 85 -5.98 -0.56 7.10
CA GLY A 85 -6.81 -1.58 6.47
C GLY A 85 -6.49 -1.76 4.98
N CYS A 86 -7.09 -2.78 4.38
CA CYS A 86 -6.99 -3.00 2.94
C CYS A 86 -8.24 -3.73 2.45
N ASP A 87 -8.98 -3.10 1.54
CA ASP A 87 -10.24 -3.59 1.01
C ASP A 87 -10.19 -3.74 -0.51
N SER A 88 -10.91 -4.74 -1.03
CA SER A 88 -11.07 -4.94 -2.46
C SER A 88 -12.53 -4.77 -2.88
N GLU A 89 -12.75 -4.13 -4.01
CA GLU A 89 -14.07 -3.87 -4.59
C GLU A 89 -14.08 -4.27 -6.06
N VAL A 90 -15.16 -4.91 -6.50
CA VAL A 90 -15.42 -5.17 -7.92
C VAL A 90 -16.43 -4.15 -8.41
N ARG A 91 -16.04 -3.35 -9.42
CA ARG A 91 -16.92 -2.39 -10.08
C ARG A 91 -17.36 -2.94 -11.42
N GLU A 92 -18.68 -2.96 -11.64
CA GLU A 92 -19.28 -3.33 -12.90
C GLU A 92 -19.68 -2.06 -13.66
N THR A 93 -19.19 -1.93 -14.89
CA THR A 93 -19.57 -0.85 -15.80
C THR A 93 -20.38 -1.43 -16.95
N ARG A 94 -21.57 -0.87 -17.20
CA ARG A 94 -22.44 -1.25 -18.30
C ARG A 94 -22.49 -0.13 -19.33
N THR A 95 -22.09 -0.45 -20.56
CA THR A 95 -22.15 0.48 -21.69
C THR A 95 -23.17 -0.03 -22.69
N GLU A 96 -24.20 0.76 -22.99
CA GLU A 96 -25.21 0.37 -23.97
C GLU A 96 -24.61 0.30 -25.36
N ILE A 97 -24.91 -0.80 -26.07
CA ILE A 97 -24.50 -1.03 -27.45
C ILE A 97 -25.60 -0.52 -28.38
N TYR A 98 -25.23 0.36 -29.30
CA TYR A 98 -26.12 0.92 -30.29
C TYR A 98 -25.80 0.28 -31.65
N ARG A 99 -26.84 0.20 -32.50
CA ARG A 99 -26.70 -0.08 -33.92
C ARG A 99 -26.89 1.19 -34.76
N GLU A 100 -26.37 1.19 -35.95
CA GLU A 100 -26.63 2.24 -36.93
C GLU A 100 -27.84 1.82 -37.77
N ASN A 101 -28.87 2.70 -37.88
CA ASN A 101 -30.02 2.46 -38.72
C ASN A 101 -29.72 2.83 -40.20
N SER A 102 -30.67 2.59 -41.10
CA SER A 102 -30.53 2.87 -42.55
C SER A 102 -30.29 4.34 -42.89
N GLU A 103 -30.51 5.25 -41.94
CA GLU A 103 -30.31 6.70 -42.08
C GLU A 103 -29.01 7.19 -41.45
N GLY A 104 -28.18 6.29 -40.90
CA GLY A 104 -26.94 6.63 -40.25
C GLY A 104 -27.08 7.13 -38.81
N HIS A 105 -28.25 6.99 -38.20
CA HIS A 105 -28.48 7.39 -36.81
C HIS A 105 -28.25 6.22 -35.87
N ARG A 106 -27.73 6.54 -34.65
CA ARG A 106 -27.60 5.58 -33.56
C ARG A 106 -28.97 5.19 -33.01
N GLU A 107 -29.25 3.90 -32.97
CA GLU A 107 -30.49 3.34 -32.48
C GLU A 107 -30.17 2.22 -31.45
N SER A 108 -30.92 2.22 -30.33
CA SER A 108 -30.85 1.15 -29.35
C SER A 108 -31.39 -0.16 -29.88
N TYR A 109 -30.87 -1.29 -29.41
CA TYR A 109 -31.47 -2.60 -29.65
C TYR A 109 -32.79 -2.72 -28.86
N ASP A 110 -33.71 -3.54 -29.32
CA ASP A 110 -34.92 -3.92 -28.59
C ASP A 110 -34.93 -5.47 -28.42
N PRO A 111 -34.73 -5.98 -27.21
CA PRO A 111 -34.35 -5.27 -25.98
C PRO A 111 -32.91 -4.67 -26.01
N PRO A 112 -32.61 -3.64 -25.20
CA PRO A 112 -31.29 -3.03 -25.13
C PRO A 112 -30.20 -4.06 -24.83
N ARG A 113 -29.04 -3.90 -25.49
CA ARG A 113 -27.84 -4.73 -25.28
C ARG A 113 -26.78 -3.91 -24.59
N TYR A 114 -26.05 -4.56 -23.70
CA TYR A 114 -25.01 -3.94 -22.92
C TYR A 114 -23.69 -4.69 -23.07
N ASP A 115 -22.64 -3.92 -23.17
CA ASP A 115 -21.28 -4.36 -23.00
C ASP A 115 -20.94 -4.17 -21.52
N ILE A 116 -20.43 -5.20 -20.88
CA ILE A 116 -20.18 -5.22 -19.45
C ILE A 116 -18.68 -5.39 -19.20
N ASP A 117 -18.15 -4.50 -18.37
CA ASP A 117 -16.76 -4.54 -17.93
C ASP A 117 -16.69 -4.68 -16.41
N TYR A 118 -15.76 -5.48 -15.94
CA TYR A 118 -15.46 -5.65 -14.54
C TYR A 118 -14.07 -5.12 -14.23
N ASP A 119 -13.97 -4.23 -13.26
CA ASP A 119 -12.72 -3.71 -12.72
C ASP A 119 -12.59 -4.10 -11.26
N VAL A 120 -11.46 -4.72 -10.90
CA VAL A 120 -11.11 -5.03 -9.52
C VAL A 120 -10.26 -3.89 -8.99
N TYR A 121 -10.76 -3.20 -7.96
CA TYR A 121 -10.04 -2.14 -7.26
C TYR A 121 -9.54 -2.63 -5.91
N LEU A 122 -8.38 -2.15 -5.53
CA LEU A 122 -7.83 -2.30 -4.19
C LEU A 122 -7.71 -0.92 -3.55
N THR A 123 -8.16 -0.80 -2.30
CA THR A 123 -7.99 0.40 -1.48
C THR A 123 -7.17 0.04 -0.25
N ILE A 124 -6.01 0.67 -0.13
CA ILE A 124 -5.15 0.57 1.05
C ILE A 124 -5.46 1.80 1.92
N HIS A 125 -5.98 1.57 3.11
CA HIS A 125 -6.21 2.63 4.09
C HIS A 125 -4.94 2.88 4.87
N VAL A 126 -4.57 4.15 5.00
CA VAL A 126 -3.31 4.55 5.63
C VAL A 126 -3.54 5.71 6.60
N ASN A 127 -2.73 5.77 7.64
CA ASN A 127 -2.67 6.92 8.53
C ASN A 127 -1.53 7.85 8.07
N SER A 128 -1.83 8.75 7.13
CA SER A 128 -0.91 9.77 6.63
C SER A 128 -1.50 11.17 6.88
N PRO A 129 -0.68 12.18 7.13
CA PRO A 129 -1.17 13.55 7.33
C PRO A 129 -1.76 14.19 6.06
N TYR A 130 -1.59 13.58 4.89
CA TYR A 130 -1.95 14.17 3.61
C TYR A 130 -3.02 13.39 2.83
N PHE A 131 -3.22 12.13 3.15
CA PHE A 131 -4.23 11.25 2.55
C PHE A 131 -4.45 10.03 3.46
N ASP A 132 -5.62 9.47 3.38
CA ASP A 132 -6.09 8.32 4.17
C ASP A 132 -6.30 7.06 3.33
N GLU A 133 -6.31 7.21 2.00
CA GLU A 133 -6.57 6.11 1.07
C GLU A 133 -5.64 6.15 -0.15
N ILE A 134 -5.24 4.95 -0.58
CA ILE A 134 -4.55 4.69 -1.85
C ILE A 134 -5.39 3.69 -2.61
N THR A 135 -6.17 4.17 -3.60
CA THR A 135 -7.04 3.33 -4.42
C THR A 135 -6.49 3.18 -5.82
N PHE A 136 -6.41 1.95 -6.32
CA PHE A 136 -5.97 1.67 -7.69
C PHE A 136 -6.67 0.44 -8.26
N LYS A 137 -6.69 0.37 -9.60
CA LYS A 137 -7.19 -0.79 -10.33
C LYS A 137 -6.11 -1.86 -10.38
N VAL A 138 -6.50 -3.11 -10.10
CA VAL A 138 -5.59 -4.26 -10.06
C VAL A 138 -5.46 -4.93 -11.42
N ASN A 139 -6.58 -5.10 -12.16
CA ASN A 139 -6.54 -5.73 -13.48
C ASN A 139 -5.99 -4.78 -14.53
N ASP A 140 -5.04 -5.28 -15.30
CA ASP A 140 -4.37 -4.54 -16.38
C ASP A 140 -5.18 -4.60 -17.69
N SER A 141 -5.87 -5.71 -17.91
CA SER A 141 -6.72 -5.95 -19.08
C SER A 141 -8.21 -5.73 -18.77
N ARG A 142 -8.98 -5.58 -19.84
CA ARG A 142 -10.44 -5.57 -19.78
C ARG A 142 -10.95 -6.96 -19.39
N ILE A 143 -11.92 -7.01 -18.48
CA ILE A 143 -12.59 -8.23 -18.04
C ILE A 143 -14.07 -8.13 -18.41
N GLU A 144 -14.51 -8.93 -19.40
CA GLU A 144 -15.88 -8.91 -19.90
C GLU A 144 -16.78 -9.93 -19.19
N GLU A 145 -16.18 -10.97 -18.60
CA GLU A 145 -16.91 -12.02 -17.93
C GLU A 145 -16.52 -12.14 -16.46
N ARG A 146 -17.52 -12.07 -15.60
CA ARG A 146 -17.35 -12.38 -14.18
C ARG A 146 -16.99 -13.85 -14.02
N TYR A 147 -16.00 -14.14 -13.19
CA TYR A 147 -15.45 -15.49 -12.97
C TYR A 147 -14.62 -16.06 -14.13
N SER A 148 -14.23 -15.26 -15.10
CA SER A 148 -13.22 -15.62 -16.08
C SER A 148 -11.85 -15.91 -15.44
N VAL A 149 -10.88 -16.37 -16.20
CA VAL A 149 -9.50 -16.57 -15.70
C VAL A 149 -8.89 -15.24 -15.29
N GLU A 150 -9.08 -14.21 -16.10
CA GLU A 150 -8.59 -12.85 -15.88
C GLU A 150 -9.21 -12.23 -14.62
N PHE A 151 -10.51 -12.44 -14.40
CA PHE A 151 -11.22 -11.98 -13.21
C PHE A 151 -10.64 -12.61 -11.94
N ARG A 152 -10.51 -13.95 -11.93
CA ARG A 152 -9.95 -14.68 -10.78
C ARG A 152 -8.49 -14.32 -10.51
N GLU A 153 -7.73 -14.06 -11.56
CA GLU A 153 -6.34 -13.61 -11.43
C GLU A 153 -6.26 -12.23 -10.77
N ALA A 154 -7.11 -11.29 -11.17
CA ALA A 154 -7.19 -9.97 -10.55
C ALA A 154 -7.61 -10.06 -9.07
N GLU A 155 -8.61 -10.89 -8.73
CA GLU A 155 -9.00 -11.13 -7.34
C GLU A 155 -7.86 -11.78 -6.54
N ARG A 156 -7.12 -12.72 -7.12
CA ARG A 156 -5.98 -13.37 -6.48
C ARG A 156 -4.89 -12.35 -6.17
N GLN A 157 -4.54 -11.47 -7.12
CA GLN A 157 -3.55 -10.40 -6.92
C GLN A 157 -3.99 -9.42 -5.84
N ALA A 158 -5.26 -9.01 -5.85
CA ALA A 158 -5.80 -8.13 -4.81
C ALA A 158 -5.70 -8.77 -3.41
N ASN A 159 -6.04 -10.05 -3.30
CA ASN A 159 -5.93 -10.80 -2.06
C ASN A 159 -4.49 -10.96 -1.60
N GLU A 160 -3.55 -11.25 -2.50
CA GLU A 160 -2.13 -11.38 -2.21
C GLU A 160 -1.54 -10.08 -1.64
N ILE A 161 -1.88 -8.93 -2.22
CA ILE A 161 -1.46 -7.62 -1.72
C ILE A 161 -2.05 -7.36 -0.33
N ARG A 162 -3.35 -7.62 -0.16
CA ARG A 162 -4.05 -7.42 1.12
C ARG A 162 -3.43 -8.27 2.23
N GLU A 163 -3.20 -9.55 1.98
CA GLU A 163 -2.60 -10.47 2.95
C GLU A 163 -1.18 -10.07 3.30
N ALA A 164 -0.36 -9.71 2.31
CA ALA A 164 1.00 -9.26 2.53
C ALA A 164 1.06 -8.03 3.43
N LEU A 165 0.29 -6.97 3.10
CA LEU A 165 0.28 -5.73 3.89
C LEU A 165 -0.29 -5.95 5.30
N THR A 166 -1.31 -6.80 5.46
CA THR A 166 -1.88 -7.13 6.76
C THR A 166 -0.86 -7.85 7.64
N SER A 167 -0.22 -8.89 7.12
CA SER A 167 0.79 -9.67 7.83
C SER A 167 2.00 -8.82 8.23
N LEU A 168 2.52 -8.00 7.30
CA LEU A 168 3.67 -7.12 7.58
C LEU A 168 3.33 -6.07 8.65
N ARG A 169 2.12 -5.49 8.62
CA ARG A 169 1.65 -4.58 9.67
C ARG A 169 1.59 -5.26 11.04
N GLU A 170 1.06 -6.48 11.10
CA GLU A 170 0.97 -7.26 12.35
C GLU A 170 2.36 -7.54 12.90
N THR A 171 3.29 -7.99 12.08
CA THR A 171 4.69 -8.21 12.47
C THR A 171 5.34 -6.95 13.05
N VAL A 172 5.13 -5.78 12.44
CA VAL A 172 5.65 -4.51 12.97
C VAL A 172 5.03 -4.18 14.32
N ARG A 173 3.72 -4.37 14.49
CA ARG A 173 3.04 -4.15 15.79
C ARG A 173 3.55 -5.08 16.89
N GLU A 174 3.74 -6.34 16.57
CA GLU A 174 4.28 -7.33 17.51
C GLU A 174 5.71 -6.98 17.93
N ASN A 175 6.57 -6.60 16.98
CA ASN A 175 7.95 -6.17 17.26
C ASN A 175 7.98 -4.93 18.15
N VAL A 176 7.13 -3.93 17.88
CA VAL A 176 7.01 -2.73 18.71
C VAL A 176 6.48 -3.06 20.11
N ALA A 177 5.51 -3.95 20.22
CA ALA A 177 4.97 -4.42 21.51
C ALA A 177 6.03 -5.19 22.31
N ALA A 178 6.77 -6.08 21.67
CA ALA A 178 7.88 -6.82 22.28
C ALA A 178 9.00 -5.89 22.75
N ALA A 179 9.36 -4.87 21.97
CA ALA A 179 10.37 -3.89 22.34
C ALA A 179 9.95 -3.01 23.54
N LYS A 180 8.63 -2.78 23.71
CA LYS A 180 8.05 -2.01 24.82
C LYS A 180 7.68 -2.87 26.03
N ALA A 181 7.69 -4.21 25.89
CA ALA A 181 7.37 -5.10 27.01
C ALA A 181 8.33 -4.86 28.20
N PRO A 182 7.83 -4.80 29.43
CA PRO A 182 8.69 -4.65 30.59
C PRO A 182 9.64 -5.83 30.67
N LYS A 183 10.94 -5.56 30.66
CA LYS A 183 11.96 -6.60 30.87
C LYS A 183 11.82 -7.15 32.29
N VAL A 184 11.55 -8.43 32.41
CA VAL A 184 11.40 -9.09 33.70
C VAL A 184 12.78 -9.50 34.20
N ALA A 185 13.12 -9.10 35.42
CA ALA A 185 14.34 -9.57 36.07
C ALA A 185 14.20 -11.07 36.40
N VAL A 186 15.18 -11.86 35.98
CA VAL A 186 15.25 -13.30 36.22
C VAL A 186 16.48 -13.65 37.04
N THR A 187 16.39 -14.68 37.87
CA THR A 187 17.55 -15.18 38.58
C THR A 187 18.36 -16.10 37.66
N CYS A 188 19.61 -15.73 37.42
CA CYS A 188 20.48 -16.50 36.54
C CYS A 188 20.75 -17.89 37.16
N PRO A 189 20.48 -19.00 36.46
CA PRO A 189 20.72 -20.36 36.98
C PRO A 189 22.21 -20.69 37.09
N PHE A 190 23.10 -19.91 36.48
CA PHE A 190 24.53 -20.16 36.44
C PHE A 190 25.28 -19.43 37.55
N CYS A 191 24.91 -18.18 37.85
CA CYS A 191 25.63 -17.38 38.86
C CYS A 191 24.74 -16.91 40.02
N GLY A 192 23.43 -17.19 39.99
CA GLY A 192 22.50 -16.82 41.06
C GLY A 192 22.15 -15.33 41.12
N ALA A 193 22.72 -14.49 40.27
CA ALA A 193 22.41 -13.06 40.22
C ALA A 193 21.01 -12.79 39.62
N THR A 194 20.29 -11.88 40.24
CA THR A 194 19.06 -11.36 39.64
C THR A 194 19.44 -10.28 38.63
N THR A 195 19.14 -10.51 37.34
CA THR A 195 19.51 -9.64 36.22
C THR A 195 18.43 -9.60 35.18
N MET A 196 18.46 -8.58 34.34
CA MET A 196 17.67 -8.54 33.13
C MET A 196 18.47 -9.19 31.98
N PRO A 197 17.89 -10.12 31.19
CA PRO A 197 18.58 -10.65 30.02
C PRO A 197 19.00 -9.50 29.10
N ASP A 198 20.20 -9.60 28.52
CA ASP A 198 20.63 -8.69 27.43
C ASP A 198 19.86 -8.96 26.14
N ALA A 199 20.15 -8.24 25.06
CA ALA A 199 19.53 -8.41 23.76
C ALA A 199 19.67 -9.80 23.13
N ASN A 200 20.61 -10.60 23.65
CA ASN A 200 20.90 -11.98 23.22
C ASN A 200 20.39 -13.02 24.23
N GLY A 201 19.59 -12.61 25.21
CA GLY A 201 19.06 -13.50 26.25
C GLY A 201 20.11 -14.01 27.21
N ARG A 202 21.21 -13.26 27.45
CA ARG A 202 22.33 -13.66 28.34
C ARG A 202 22.36 -12.87 29.64
N CYS A 203 22.90 -13.47 30.66
CA CYS A 203 23.13 -12.83 31.92
C CYS A 203 24.25 -11.78 31.83
N GLU A 204 23.96 -10.56 32.26
CA GLU A 204 24.86 -9.42 32.25
C GLU A 204 26.12 -9.63 33.11
N PHE A 205 26.06 -10.51 34.14
CA PHE A 205 27.15 -10.79 35.07
C PHE A 205 28.05 -11.94 34.64
N CYS A 206 27.52 -13.04 34.12
CA CYS A 206 28.32 -14.22 33.78
C CYS A 206 28.24 -14.63 32.29
N GLY A 207 27.44 -13.93 31.47
CA GLY A 207 27.28 -14.25 30.05
C GLY A 207 26.51 -15.55 29.75
N GLY A 208 26.06 -16.29 30.77
CA GLY A 208 25.30 -17.52 30.60
C GLY A 208 23.92 -17.25 29.96
N ALA A 209 23.44 -18.13 29.07
CA ALA A 209 22.13 -18.03 28.45
C ALA A 209 21.04 -18.29 29.50
N ILE A 210 20.19 -17.29 29.75
CA ILE A 210 19.11 -17.34 30.76
C ILE A 210 17.72 -17.35 30.15
N GLY A 211 17.65 -17.47 28.84
CA GLY A 211 16.40 -17.57 28.06
C GLY A 211 15.66 -16.26 27.96
N LEU A 212 14.84 -16.15 26.90
CA LEU A 212 13.79 -15.16 26.75
C LEU A 212 12.50 -15.69 27.37
#